data_530d37c1a3707ba0d17e3bd4976a317f
#
_entry.id   530d37c1a3707ba0d17e3bd4976a317f
#
_cell.length_a   1.000
_cell.length_b   1.000
_cell.length_c   1.000
_cell.angle_alpha   90.00
_cell.angle_beta   90.00
_cell.angle_gamma   90.00
#
_symmetry.space_group_name_H-M   'P 1'
#
loop_
_entity.id
_entity.type
_entity.pdbx_description
1 polymer ?
#
loop_
_entity_poly.entity_id
_entity_poly.type
_entity_poly.pdbx_seq_one_letter_code
_entity_poly.pdbx_strand_id
1 'polypeptide(L)'
;MAFDAAQFLRHAIAPDRFETLRSAQMDPSVQQPVETGRAMGMALVVEQNPVAELQDAMEELSMQFEEKSAKKLGERQLGEMRSRTSAYVDAVQAWEKILPDMPDKEFLDKMLRKLRQAMQGGNLPDVGRFLEELARGSGDPSHQFAMLEVLEAAFGDGEGELRDLLGAARDRLVKEKGPELSAGINLAREVNARATTPEQMQSLRDMYRGEVIGFTTPQDCFRSLVAARGITALASAIDFLLAGCSADLQSPSPSRMPEELRRIMLDLQCVQVLRTVCDKLSALVARMATQFAETCRFGGEAMTGKVLEFTERPFVSSRDIAGFVAESGIAKLLAQMDFCRELMGVFRQLSPRLFASEDDRLRLIDTTQEHLDGLVALEDETVEDDRNGGGS
;
A
#
# COMPACT_ATOMS: atom_id res chain seq x y z
N MET A 1 -2.64 19.80 13.55
CA MET A 1 -1.53 18.92 13.96
C MET A 1 -0.89 18.45 12.69
N ALA A 2 0.39 18.72 12.48
CA ALA A 2 1.10 18.28 11.27
C ALA A 2 1.33 16.77 11.34
N PHE A 3 1.11 16.09 10.22
CA PHE A 3 1.45 14.68 10.04
C PHE A 3 2.97 14.55 10.09
N ASP A 4 3.49 13.81 11.04
CA ASP A 4 4.92 13.49 11.06
C ASP A 4 5.14 12.19 10.27
N ALA A 5 5.33 12.35 8.97
CA ALA A 5 5.60 11.25 8.04
C ALA A 5 6.88 10.50 8.42
N ALA A 6 7.85 11.17 9.05
CA ALA A 6 9.06 10.53 9.54
C ALA A 6 8.78 9.62 10.75
N GLN A 7 7.82 9.99 11.62
CA GLN A 7 7.36 9.09 12.68
C GLN A 7 6.57 7.89 12.13
N PHE A 8 5.75 8.11 11.10
CA PHE A 8 5.02 7.04 10.43
C PHE A 8 5.97 5.99 9.84
N LEU A 9 7.03 6.42 9.15
CA LEU A 9 8.03 5.53 8.57
C LEU A 9 8.89 4.81 9.61
N ARG A 10 9.23 5.47 10.75
CA ARG A 10 9.95 4.82 11.85
C ARG A 10 9.16 3.67 12.48
N HIS A 11 7.84 3.71 12.40
CA HIS A 11 6.97 2.63 12.90
C HIS A 11 6.64 1.58 11.83
N ALA A 12 6.65 1.94 10.54
CA ALA A 12 6.45 1.00 9.44
C ALA A 12 7.70 0.14 9.16
N ILE A 13 8.89 0.65 9.46
CA ILE A 13 10.17 -0.08 9.39
C ILE A 13 10.43 -0.63 10.80
N ALA A 14 10.44 -1.96 10.95
CA ALA A 14 10.57 -2.67 12.23
C ALA A 14 11.61 -2.02 13.18
N PRO A 15 11.28 -1.81 14.46
CA PRO A 15 12.08 -1.03 15.42
C PRO A 15 13.48 -1.59 15.67
N ASP A 16 13.72 -2.86 15.42
CA ASP A 16 14.96 -3.55 15.79
C ASP A 16 16.21 -3.13 14.97
N ARG A 17 16.06 -2.38 13.88
CA ARG A 17 17.19 -1.94 13.06
C ARG A 17 17.71 -0.54 13.38
N PHE A 18 16.95 0.29 14.07
CA PHE A 18 17.40 1.64 14.43
C PHE A 18 18.23 1.69 15.72
N GLU A 19 18.10 0.72 16.62
CA GLU A 19 18.92 0.66 17.83
C GLU A 19 20.38 0.27 17.53
N THR A 20 20.62 -0.54 16.51
CA THR A 20 21.97 -0.93 16.07
C THR A 20 22.77 0.21 15.45
N LEU A 21 22.13 1.25 14.93
CA LEU A 21 22.82 2.43 14.37
C LEU A 21 23.14 3.49 15.43
N ARG A 22 22.41 3.51 16.55
CA ARG A 22 22.66 4.45 17.66
C ARG A 22 23.78 4.01 18.60
N SER A 23 24.03 2.72 18.72
CA SER A 23 25.07 2.16 19.59
C SER A 23 26.47 2.22 18.98
N ALA A 24 26.62 2.50 17.69
CA ALA A 24 27.92 2.64 17.04
C ALA A 24 28.57 4.03 17.14
N GLN A 25 27.89 5.00 17.76
CA GLN A 25 28.36 6.39 17.83
C GLN A 25 28.86 6.89 19.19
N MET A 26 28.95 6.03 20.20
CA MET A 26 29.51 6.42 21.52
C MET A 26 30.55 5.42 21.99
N ASP A 27 31.82 5.65 21.59
CA ASP A 27 32.95 5.12 22.30
C ASP A 27 33.99 6.26 22.54
N PRO A 28 33.99 6.88 23.74
CA PRO A 28 34.93 7.92 24.08
C PRO A 28 36.06 7.33 24.93
N SER A 29 37.03 6.68 24.34
CA SER A 29 38.25 6.41 25.06
C SER A 29 39.41 6.04 24.13
N VAL A 30 40.17 7.04 23.70
CA VAL A 30 41.62 6.88 23.53
C VAL A 30 42.27 8.21 23.93
N GLN A 31 42.56 8.34 25.22
CA GLN A 31 43.61 9.24 25.71
C GLN A 31 44.95 8.48 25.57
N GLN A 32 45.82 8.96 24.76
CA GLN A 32 47.23 8.58 24.82
C GLN A 32 48.05 9.71 25.44
N PRO A 33 49.01 9.37 26.33
CA PRO A 33 49.76 10.36 27.10
C PRO A 33 50.89 10.95 26.25
N VAL A 34 51.09 12.26 26.42
CA VAL A 34 52.25 13.01 25.88
C VAL A 34 53.49 12.71 26.72
N GLU A 35 54.44 12.01 26.14
CA GLU A 35 55.79 11.90 26.73
C GLU A 35 56.61 13.17 26.46
N THR A 36 56.98 13.81 27.54
CA THR A 36 57.98 14.91 27.58
C THR A 36 59.39 14.34 27.51
N GLY A 37 60.00 14.42 26.36
CA GLY A 37 61.43 14.14 26.19
C GLY A 37 62.29 15.37 26.40
N ARG A 38 63.12 15.34 27.44
CA ARG A 38 64.22 16.24 27.70
C ARG A 38 65.33 16.05 26.65
N ALA A 39 65.87 17.12 26.09
CA ALA A 39 67.23 17.12 25.55
C ALA A 39 67.91 18.44 25.89
N MET A 40 68.95 18.30 26.65
CA MET A 40 70.02 19.31 26.87
C MET A 40 70.91 19.37 25.63
N GLY A 41 71.45 20.55 25.36
CA GLY A 41 72.75 20.60 24.63
C GLY A 41 73.01 21.89 23.88
N MET A 42 73.73 22.75 24.54
CA MET A 42 74.85 23.60 24.12
C MET A 42 74.69 24.70 23.08
N ALA A 43 75.13 25.83 23.52
CA ALA A 43 75.28 27.11 22.86
C ALA A 43 76.30 27.14 21.71
N LEU A 44 75.97 27.87 20.66
CA LEU A 44 76.96 28.59 19.84
C LEU A 44 76.36 29.94 19.47
N VAL A 45 77.06 30.97 19.89
CA VAL A 45 76.78 32.40 19.64
C VAL A 45 77.08 32.71 18.19
N VAL A 46 76.09 33.11 17.44
CA VAL A 46 76.19 33.87 16.21
C VAL A 46 75.18 35.00 16.32
N GLU A 47 75.73 36.25 16.28
CA GLU A 47 74.90 37.45 16.23
C GLU A 47 74.04 37.42 14.96
N GLN A 48 72.82 36.98 15.06
CA GLN A 48 71.78 37.12 14.03
C GLN A 48 70.56 37.84 14.67
N ASN A 49 70.04 38.76 13.94
CA ASN A 49 68.99 39.65 14.36
C ASN A 49 67.74 38.84 14.82
N PRO A 50 67.48 38.69 16.13
CA PRO A 50 66.49 37.73 16.66
C PRO A 50 65.02 38.05 16.23
N VAL A 51 64.80 39.23 15.69
CA VAL A 51 63.50 39.66 15.19
C VAL A 51 63.24 39.10 13.79
N ALA A 52 64.22 38.96 12.92
CA ALA A 52 64.10 38.39 11.61
C ALA A 52 63.82 36.84 11.66
N GLU A 53 64.58 36.14 12.54
CA GLU A 53 64.43 34.70 12.76
C GLU A 53 63.09 34.40 13.40
N LEU A 54 62.53 35.28 14.25
CA LEU A 54 61.21 35.13 14.85
C LEU A 54 60.09 35.39 13.83
N GLN A 55 60.32 36.33 12.89
CA GLN A 55 59.39 36.56 11.80
C GLN A 55 59.34 35.39 10.82
N ASP A 56 60.48 34.87 10.39
CA ASP A 56 60.59 33.70 9.52
C ASP A 56 59.97 32.45 10.17
N ALA A 57 60.25 32.24 11.47
CA ALA A 57 59.65 31.15 12.22
C ALA A 57 58.15 31.30 12.42
N MET A 58 57.60 32.52 12.59
CA MET A 58 56.15 32.77 12.64
C MET A 58 55.49 32.60 11.27
N GLU A 59 56.15 32.98 10.17
CA GLU A 59 55.65 32.77 8.82
C GLU A 59 55.60 31.27 8.45
N GLU A 60 56.66 30.55 8.82
CA GLU A 60 56.72 29.09 8.61
C GLU A 60 55.70 28.34 9.46
N LEU A 61 55.50 28.74 10.70
CA LEU A 61 54.39 28.22 11.55
C LEU A 61 53.01 28.57 11.03
N SER A 62 52.82 29.77 10.48
CA SER A 62 51.59 30.18 9.88
C SER A 62 51.25 29.36 8.63
N MET A 63 52.23 29.16 7.74
CA MET A 63 52.07 28.29 6.55
C MET A 63 51.79 26.83 6.91
N GLN A 64 52.52 26.29 7.91
CA GLN A 64 52.24 24.91 8.40
C GLN A 64 50.87 24.78 9.06
N PHE A 65 50.38 25.83 9.70
CA PHE A 65 49.05 25.85 10.32
C PHE A 65 47.94 25.96 9.24
N GLU A 66 48.14 26.75 8.20
CA GLU A 66 47.25 26.84 7.05
C GLU A 66 47.19 25.55 6.26
N GLU A 67 48.34 24.93 6.00
CA GLU A 67 48.43 23.65 5.28
C GLU A 67 47.78 22.50 6.09
N LYS A 68 48.02 22.43 7.41
CA LYS A 68 47.36 21.45 8.29
C LYS A 68 45.84 21.71 8.42
N SER A 69 45.45 22.97 8.43
CA SER A 69 44.01 23.35 8.50
C SER A 69 43.30 23.02 7.19
N ALA A 70 43.93 23.32 6.03
CA ALA A 70 43.41 22.97 4.72
C ALA A 70 43.28 21.44 4.54
N LYS A 71 44.32 20.68 5.01
CA LYS A 71 44.28 19.23 4.96
C LYS A 71 43.19 18.63 5.85
N LYS A 72 43.04 19.14 7.08
CA LYS A 72 41.95 18.72 7.99
C LYS A 72 40.58 19.09 7.44
N LEU A 73 40.43 20.24 6.80
CA LEU A 73 39.18 20.66 6.15
C LEU A 73 38.86 19.72 4.97
N GLY A 74 39.86 19.39 4.15
CA GLY A 74 39.72 18.43 3.05
C GLY A 74 39.36 17.02 3.54
N GLU A 75 40.00 16.55 4.62
CA GLU A 75 39.66 15.25 5.22
C GLU A 75 38.24 15.21 5.81
N ARG A 76 37.79 16.31 6.45
CA ARG A 76 36.41 16.44 6.91
C ARG A 76 35.40 16.45 5.76
N GLN A 77 35.66 17.24 4.71
CA GLN A 77 34.80 17.29 3.52
C GLN A 77 34.74 15.93 2.81
N LEU A 78 35.84 15.22 2.68
CA LEU A 78 35.88 13.86 2.13
C LEU A 78 35.13 12.86 3.02
N GLY A 79 35.23 12.98 4.34
CA GLY A 79 34.50 12.18 5.30
C GLY A 79 32.98 12.40 5.20
N GLU A 80 32.58 13.66 5.13
CA GLU A 80 31.15 14.04 4.95
C GLU A 80 30.61 13.57 3.59
N MET A 81 31.36 13.73 2.50
CA MET A 81 30.94 13.22 1.18
C MET A 81 30.80 11.70 1.17
N ARG A 82 31.71 10.97 1.81
CA ARG A 82 31.61 9.51 1.94
C ARG A 82 30.39 9.09 2.77
N SER A 83 30.16 9.77 3.89
CA SER A 83 28.98 9.53 4.75
C SER A 83 27.66 9.78 4.00
N ARG A 84 27.57 10.87 3.22
CA ARG A 84 26.38 11.19 2.40
C ARG A 84 26.14 10.18 1.30
N THR A 85 27.21 9.73 0.62
CA THR A 85 27.12 8.69 -0.40
C THR A 85 26.62 7.38 0.21
N SER A 86 27.08 7.03 1.41
CA SER A 86 26.59 5.85 2.13
C SER A 86 25.12 6.01 2.49
N ALA A 87 24.70 7.13 3.09
CA ALA A 87 23.33 7.40 3.47
C ALA A 87 22.35 7.32 2.28
N TYR A 88 22.75 7.87 1.13
CA TYR A 88 21.97 7.77 -0.10
C TYR A 88 21.81 6.32 -0.57
N VAL A 89 22.90 5.55 -0.62
CA VAL A 89 22.89 4.14 -1.04
C VAL A 89 22.03 3.31 -0.08
N ASP A 90 22.19 3.54 1.21
CA ASP A 90 21.43 2.84 2.25
C ASP A 90 19.93 3.15 2.14
N ALA A 91 19.57 4.41 1.86
CA ALA A 91 18.19 4.83 1.64
C ALA A 91 17.58 4.17 0.37
N VAL A 92 18.31 4.16 -0.75
CA VAL A 92 17.89 3.46 -1.98
C VAL A 92 17.62 2.00 -1.67
N GLN A 93 18.58 1.29 -1.05
CA GLN A 93 18.41 -0.13 -0.73
C GLN A 93 17.27 -0.42 0.25
N ALA A 94 17.03 0.48 1.20
CA ALA A 94 15.92 0.35 2.13
C ALA A 94 14.56 0.46 1.42
N TRP A 95 14.41 1.42 0.52
CA TRP A 95 13.19 1.62 -0.24
C TRP A 95 12.97 0.57 -1.33
N GLU A 96 14.02 0.10 -2.02
CA GLU A 96 13.93 -1.02 -2.96
C GLU A 96 13.40 -2.31 -2.32
N LYS A 97 13.66 -2.52 -1.02
CA LYS A 97 13.08 -3.65 -0.28
C LYS A 97 11.60 -3.49 0.02
N ILE A 98 11.13 -2.26 0.19
CA ILE A 98 9.72 -1.94 0.49
C ILE A 98 8.93 -1.82 -0.81
N LEU A 99 9.47 -1.10 -1.79
CA LEU A 99 8.87 -0.79 -3.09
C LEU A 99 9.83 -1.19 -4.22
N PRO A 100 9.96 -2.49 -4.52
CA PRO A 100 10.92 -2.97 -5.53
C PRO A 100 10.60 -2.52 -6.97
N ASP A 101 9.41 -1.99 -7.20
CA ASP A 101 8.96 -1.39 -8.44
C ASP A 101 9.15 0.15 -8.50
N MET A 102 9.83 0.74 -7.52
CA MET A 102 10.22 2.14 -7.53
C MET A 102 11.13 2.46 -8.75
N PRO A 103 11.10 3.70 -9.28
CA PRO A 103 12.03 4.12 -10.33
C PRO A 103 13.49 3.81 -9.99
N ASP A 104 14.24 3.43 -11.01
CA ASP A 104 15.60 2.98 -10.87
C ASP A 104 16.58 4.07 -10.36
N LYS A 105 17.74 3.64 -9.94
CA LYS A 105 18.79 4.51 -9.45
C LYS A 105 19.24 5.54 -10.50
N GLU A 106 19.15 5.23 -11.80
CA GLU A 106 19.56 6.14 -12.86
C GLU A 106 18.65 7.39 -12.88
N PHE A 107 17.35 7.21 -12.71
CA PHE A 107 16.41 8.31 -12.58
C PHE A 107 16.73 9.19 -11.37
N LEU A 108 16.97 8.58 -10.21
CA LEU A 108 17.33 9.29 -8.98
C LEU A 108 18.64 10.06 -9.11
N ASP A 109 19.67 9.46 -9.69
CA ASP A 109 20.98 10.10 -9.95
C ASP A 109 20.85 11.29 -10.92
N LYS A 110 19.93 11.20 -11.90
CA LYS A 110 19.63 12.30 -12.81
C LYS A 110 18.94 13.45 -12.08
N MET A 111 17.99 13.16 -11.22
CA MET A 111 17.32 14.15 -10.38
C MET A 111 18.30 14.84 -9.44
N LEU A 112 19.18 14.11 -8.76
CA LEU A 112 20.22 14.68 -7.91
C LEU A 112 21.14 15.64 -8.67
N ARG A 113 21.57 15.26 -9.86
CA ARG A 113 22.41 16.14 -10.70
C ARG A 113 21.70 17.43 -11.07
N LYS A 114 20.43 17.35 -11.45
CA LYS A 114 19.61 18.53 -11.78
C LYS A 114 19.44 19.45 -10.57
N LEU A 115 19.11 18.92 -9.40
CA LEU A 115 18.95 19.70 -8.18
C LEU A 115 20.25 20.41 -7.79
N ARG A 116 21.41 19.73 -7.87
CA ARG A 116 22.70 20.35 -7.61
C ARG A 116 23.03 21.47 -8.60
N GLN A 117 22.75 21.25 -9.88
CA GLN A 117 22.94 22.29 -10.90
C GLN A 117 22.02 23.50 -10.67
N ALA A 118 20.75 23.26 -10.34
CA ALA A 118 19.79 24.31 -10.03
C ALA A 118 20.21 25.13 -8.81
N MET A 119 20.73 24.49 -7.77
CA MET A 119 21.25 25.15 -6.58
C MET A 119 22.47 26.02 -6.92
N GLN A 120 23.44 25.49 -7.68
CA GLN A 120 24.63 26.24 -8.10
C GLN A 120 24.28 27.45 -9.00
N GLY A 121 23.20 27.34 -9.79
CA GLY A 121 22.69 28.40 -10.63
C GLY A 121 21.73 29.38 -9.93
N GLY A 122 21.40 29.17 -8.67
CA GLY A 122 20.45 30.00 -7.92
C GLY A 122 19.01 29.92 -8.44
N ASN A 123 18.66 28.87 -9.19
CA ASN A 123 17.37 28.68 -9.85
C ASN A 123 16.70 27.37 -9.41
N LEU A 124 16.47 27.20 -8.12
CA LEU A 124 15.73 26.04 -7.61
C LEU A 124 14.27 26.08 -8.14
N PRO A 125 13.71 24.92 -8.54
CA PRO A 125 12.33 24.84 -8.95
C PRO A 125 11.39 25.14 -7.76
N ASP A 126 10.22 25.64 -8.04
CA ASP A 126 9.16 25.69 -7.03
C ASP A 126 8.65 24.24 -6.72
N VAL A 127 8.02 24.10 -5.56
CA VAL A 127 7.53 22.79 -5.05
C VAL A 127 6.61 22.10 -6.07
N GLY A 128 5.74 22.86 -6.76
CA GLY A 128 4.81 22.29 -7.72
C GLY A 128 5.51 21.69 -8.93
N ARG A 129 6.43 22.43 -9.54
CA ARG A 129 7.24 21.94 -10.67
C ARG A 129 8.13 20.77 -10.29
N PHE A 130 8.66 20.79 -9.07
CA PHE A 130 9.46 19.68 -8.58
C PHE A 130 8.65 18.39 -8.43
N LEU A 131 7.45 18.46 -7.85
CA LEU A 131 6.52 17.32 -7.76
C LEU A 131 6.07 16.82 -9.14
N GLU A 132 5.81 17.71 -10.10
CA GLU A 132 5.52 17.32 -11.49
C GLU A 132 6.69 16.57 -12.14
N GLU A 133 7.91 16.95 -11.83
CA GLU A 133 9.10 16.26 -12.33
C GLU A 133 9.28 14.89 -11.70
N LEU A 134 9.01 14.73 -10.41
CA LEU A 134 8.95 13.43 -9.74
C LEU A 134 7.84 12.54 -10.34
N ALA A 135 6.68 13.12 -10.62
CA ALA A 135 5.56 12.40 -11.22
C ALA A 135 5.86 11.87 -12.64
N ARG A 136 6.83 12.44 -13.36
CA ARG A 136 7.33 11.88 -14.63
C ARG A 136 8.12 10.59 -14.44
N GLY A 137 8.73 10.40 -13.27
CA GLY A 137 9.41 9.14 -12.91
C GLY A 137 8.42 8.05 -12.52
N SER A 138 7.41 8.44 -11.72
CA SER A 138 6.29 7.56 -11.36
C SER A 138 5.08 8.38 -10.93
N GLY A 139 3.91 7.98 -11.43
CA GLY A 139 2.61 8.53 -11.00
C GLY A 139 2.17 8.05 -9.61
N ASP A 140 2.81 7.01 -9.06
CA ASP A 140 2.47 6.44 -7.75
C ASP A 140 2.93 7.34 -6.59
N PRO A 141 2.01 7.79 -5.72
CA PRO A 141 2.37 8.64 -4.57
C PRO A 141 3.39 7.99 -3.63
N SER A 142 3.36 6.66 -3.47
CA SER A 142 4.30 5.94 -2.61
C SER A 142 5.73 5.98 -3.18
N HIS A 143 5.87 5.86 -4.51
CA HIS A 143 7.15 6.02 -5.18
C HIS A 143 7.67 7.46 -5.07
N GLN A 144 6.80 8.45 -5.29
CA GLN A 144 7.19 9.86 -5.15
C GLN A 144 7.69 10.17 -3.73
N PHE A 145 7.02 9.63 -2.72
CA PHE A 145 7.45 9.78 -1.34
C PHE A 145 8.81 9.10 -1.07
N ALA A 146 8.98 7.86 -1.53
CA ALA A 146 10.24 7.14 -1.41
C ALA A 146 11.40 7.89 -2.10
N MET A 147 11.15 8.43 -3.31
CA MET A 147 12.13 9.26 -4.03
C MET A 147 12.50 10.51 -3.24
N LEU A 148 11.55 11.20 -2.60
CA LEU A 148 11.81 12.37 -1.75
C LEU A 148 12.73 12.01 -0.57
N GLU A 149 12.43 10.93 0.15
CA GLU A 149 13.25 10.45 1.26
C GLU A 149 14.68 10.08 0.82
N VAL A 150 14.82 9.41 -0.32
CA VAL A 150 16.12 9.06 -0.91
C VAL A 150 16.91 10.30 -1.32
N LEU A 151 16.25 11.28 -1.96
CA LEU A 151 16.88 12.54 -2.35
C LEU A 151 17.29 13.34 -1.11
N GLU A 152 16.48 13.40 -0.06
CA GLU A 152 16.81 14.07 1.19
C GLU A 152 18.05 13.47 1.85
N ALA A 153 18.21 12.14 1.83
CA ALA A 153 19.38 11.45 2.37
C ALA A 153 20.69 11.77 1.63
N ALA A 154 20.61 12.26 0.38
CA ALA A 154 21.78 12.64 -0.41
C ALA A 154 22.32 14.03 -0.08
N PHE A 155 21.57 14.87 0.65
CA PHE A 155 21.94 16.24 0.99
C PHE A 155 22.31 16.41 2.46
N GLY A 156 23.24 17.29 2.74
CA GLY A 156 23.73 17.54 4.10
C GLY A 156 23.21 18.85 4.69
N ASP A 157 23.66 19.13 5.93
CA ASP A 157 23.21 20.30 6.68
C ASP A 157 23.60 21.65 6.04
N GLY A 158 24.60 21.66 5.14
CA GLY A 158 25.02 22.87 4.39
C GLY A 158 24.13 23.24 3.19
N GLU A 159 23.14 22.41 2.85
CA GLU A 159 22.28 22.56 1.66
C GLU A 159 20.83 22.91 2.08
N GLY A 160 20.67 23.90 2.98
CA GLY A 160 19.40 24.25 3.63
C GLY A 160 18.26 24.51 2.66
N GLU A 161 18.50 25.28 1.58
CA GLU A 161 17.46 25.61 0.58
C GLU A 161 16.92 24.34 -0.12
N LEU A 162 17.76 23.35 -0.40
CA LEU A 162 17.33 22.07 -0.98
C LEU A 162 16.52 21.24 0.02
N ARG A 163 16.95 21.22 1.27
CA ARG A 163 16.19 20.53 2.33
C ARG A 163 14.83 21.16 2.55
N ASP A 164 14.74 22.49 2.51
CA ASP A 164 13.48 23.21 2.63
C ASP A 164 12.56 22.89 1.44
N LEU A 165 13.09 22.83 0.22
CA LEU A 165 12.33 22.43 -0.97
C LEU A 165 11.82 20.98 -0.84
N LEU A 166 12.68 20.04 -0.47
CA LEU A 166 12.32 18.62 -0.33
C LEU A 166 11.30 18.42 0.81
N GLY A 167 11.50 19.08 1.96
CA GLY A 167 10.57 19.06 3.07
C GLY A 167 9.20 19.62 2.69
N ALA A 168 9.16 20.77 2.02
CA ALA A 168 7.91 21.36 1.55
C ALA A 168 7.21 20.49 0.48
N ALA A 169 7.96 19.84 -0.40
CA ALA A 169 7.42 18.90 -1.39
C ALA A 169 6.82 17.66 -0.69
N ARG A 170 7.51 17.11 0.29
CA ARG A 170 7.03 15.98 1.10
C ARG A 170 5.75 16.34 1.84
N ASP A 171 5.73 17.48 2.54
CA ASP A 171 4.56 17.92 3.30
C ASP A 171 3.34 18.14 2.39
N ARG A 172 3.57 18.72 1.20
CA ARG A 172 2.52 18.90 0.22
C ARG A 172 2.00 17.57 -0.31
N LEU A 173 2.88 16.62 -0.67
CA LEU A 173 2.50 15.29 -1.13
C LEU A 173 1.68 14.55 -0.07
N VAL A 174 2.13 14.58 1.20
CA VAL A 174 1.41 13.96 2.33
C VAL A 174 0.04 14.62 2.54
N LYS A 175 -0.06 15.94 2.41
CA LYS A 175 -1.33 16.67 2.55
C LYS A 175 -2.33 16.33 1.44
N GLU A 176 -1.86 16.23 0.20
CA GLU A 176 -2.72 16.01 -0.97
C GLU A 176 -3.04 14.53 -1.20
N LYS A 177 -2.11 13.63 -0.90
CA LYS A 177 -2.16 12.21 -1.24
C LYS A 177 -1.95 11.26 -0.05
N GLY A 178 -2.11 11.75 1.17
CA GLY A 178 -1.84 10.99 2.39
C GLY A 178 -2.49 9.61 2.46
N PRO A 179 -3.80 9.45 2.22
CA PRO A 179 -4.46 8.14 2.23
C PRO A 179 -3.91 7.17 1.18
N GLU A 180 -3.69 7.64 -0.05
CA GLU A 180 -3.16 6.84 -1.15
C GLU A 180 -1.71 6.39 -0.89
N LEU A 181 -0.92 7.29 -0.34
CA LEU A 181 0.46 7.07 0.06
C LEU A 181 0.56 6.04 1.19
N SER A 182 -0.24 6.23 2.24
CA SER A 182 -0.33 5.31 3.39
C SER A 182 -0.72 3.91 2.93
N ALA A 183 -1.80 3.79 2.13
CA ALA A 183 -2.25 2.54 1.57
C ALA A 183 -1.16 1.84 0.75
N GLY A 184 -0.44 2.59 -0.11
CA GLY A 184 0.63 2.04 -0.93
C GLY A 184 1.79 1.46 -0.12
N ILE A 185 2.26 2.18 0.90
CA ILE A 185 3.36 1.74 1.77
C ILE A 185 2.94 0.55 2.64
N ASN A 186 1.75 0.62 3.27
CA ASN A 186 1.28 -0.44 4.15
C ASN A 186 1.01 -1.74 3.42
N LEU A 187 0.60 -1.64 2.15
CA LEU A 187 0.33 -2.79 1.31
C LEU A 187 1.57 -3.36 0.63
N ALA A 188 2.71 -2.69 0.67
CA ALA A 188 3.90 -3.10 -0.08
C ALA A 188 4.26 -4.57 0.15
N ARG A 189 4.18 -5.05 1.39
CA ARG A 189 4.45 -6.45 1.75
C ARG A 189 3.45 -7.42 1.09
N GLU A 190 2.15 -7.13 1.14
CA GLU A 190 1.10 -7.96 0.54
C GLU A 190 1.19 -7.96 -0.99
N VAL A 191 1.47 -6.80 -1.58
CA VAL A 191 1.69 -6.64 -3.02
C VAL A 191 2.89 -7.46 -3.46
N ASN A 192 4.03 -7.33 -2.78
CA ASN A 192 5.27 -8.04 -3.11
C ASN A 192 5.14 -9.56 -2.98
N ALA A 193 4.33 -10.05 -2.04
CA ALA A 193 4.06 -11.48 -1.87
C ALA A 193 3.21 -12.08 -3.01
N ARG A 194 2.42 -11.27 -3.71
CA ARG A 194 1.44 -11.71 -4.72
C ARG A 194 1.79 -11.34 -6.16
N ALA A 195 2.67 -10.38 -6.35
CA ALA A 195 3.07 -9.90 -7.65
C ALA A 195 4.46 -10.41 -8.04
N THR A 196 4.66 -10.62 -9.33
CA THR A 196 5.93 -11.07 -9.89
C THR A 196 6.60 -10.03 -10.77
N THR A 197 5.84 -9.02 -11.23
CA THR A 197 6.34 -7.93 -12.07
C THR A 197 5.96 -6.56 -11.51
N PRO A 198 6.74 -5.49 -11.85
CA PRO A 198 6.42 -4.12 -11.44
C PRO A 198 5.01 -3.68 -11.86
N GLU A 199 4.57 -4.05 -13.06
CA GLU A 199 3.24 -3.71 -13.57
C GLU A 199 2.12 -4.40 -12.76
N GLN A 200 2.35 -5.63 -12.33
CA GLN A 200 1.42 -6.34 -11.44
C GLN A 200 1.36 -5.69 -10.05
N MET A 201 2.49 -5.27 -9.50
CA MET A 201 2.56 -4.55 -8.22
C MET A 201 1.78 -3.24 -8.30
N GLN A 202 2.00 -2.44 -9.35
CA GLN A 202 1.28 -1.20 -9.59
C GLN A 202 -0.23 -1.45 -9.73
N SER A 203 -0.62 -2.41 -10.57
CA SER A 203 -2.02 -2.76 -10.79
C SER A 203 -2.74 -3.21 -9.51
N LEU A 204 -2.07 -3.96 -8.62
CA LEU A 204 -2.65 -4.37 -7.33
C LEU A 204 -2.84 -3.18 -6.38
N ARG A 205 -1.89 -2.24 -6.33
CA ARG A 205 -2.02 -1.02 -5.53
C ARG A 205 -3.12 -0.11 -6.06
N ASP A 206 -3.19 0.07 -7.37
CA ASP A 206 -4.24 0.89 -8.01
C ASP A 206 -5.63 0.29 -7.80
N MET A 207 -5.75 -1.04 -7.88
CA MET A 207 -6.97 -1.74 -7.55
C MET A 207 -7.39 -1.49 -6.08
N TYR A 208 -6.48 -1.64 -5.13
CA TYR A 208 -6.79 -1.37 -3.72
C TYR A 208 -7.19 0.08 -3.49
N ARG A 209 -6.46 1.04 -4.04
CA ARG A 209 -6.77 2.47 -3.91
C ARG A 209 -8.12 2.82 -4.53
N GLY A 210 -8.40 2.31 -5.71
CA GLY A 210 -9.68 2.52 -6.40
C GLY A 210 -10.86 1.98 -5.61
N GLU A 211 -10.76 0.77 -5.09
CA GLU A 211 -11.86 0.09 -4.42
C GLU A 211 -12.04 0.50 -2.95
N VAL A 212 -10.94 0.81 -2.25
CA VAL A 212 -10.99 1.11 -0.82
C VAL A 212 -10.95 2.61 -0.56
N ILE A 213 -10.03 3.35 -1.16
CA ILE A 213 -9.90 4.79 -0.95
C ILE A 213 -10.93 5.57 -1.77
N GLY A 214 -11.30 5.06 -2.95
CA GLY A 214 -12.25 5.67 -3.87
C GLY A 214 -13.70 5.65 -3.40
N PHE A 215 -14.03 4.88 -2.37
CA PHE A 215 -15.38 4.71 -1.85
C PHE A 215 -16.39 4.18 -2.89
N THR A 216 -16.53 2.86 -2.96
CA THR A 216 -17.45 2.20 -3.88
C THR A 216 -18.54 1.44 -3.11
N THR A 217 -19.67 1.17 -3.78
CA THR A 217 -20.66 0.23 -3.26
C THR A 217 -20.13 -1.20 -3.39
N PRO A 218 -20.65 -2.20 -2.64
CA PRO A 218 -20.26 -3.60 -2.84
C PRO A 218 -20.50 -4.08 -4.27
N GLN A 219 -21.56 -3.60 -4.94
CA GLN A 219 -21.84 -3.91 -6.34
C GLN A 219 -20.82 -3.30 -7.30
N ASP A 220 -20.44 -2.04 -7.08
CA ASP A 220 -19.38 -1.38 -7.87
C ASP A 220 -18.04 -2.06 -7.65
N CYS A 221 -17.68 -2.36 -6.40
CA CYS A 221 -16.50 -3.13 -6.05
C CYS A 221 -16.47 -4.48 -6.80
N PHE A 222 -17.56 -5.23 -6.77
CA PHE A 222 -17.67 -6.48 -7.53
C PHE A 222 -17.43 -6.27 -9.03
N ARG A 223 -18.10 -5.28 -9.65
CA ARG A 223 -17.95 -4.98 -11.08
C ARG A 223 -16.52 -4.59 -11.44
N SER A 224 -15.89 -3.74 -10.64
CA SER A 224 -14.50 -3.33 -10.83
C SER A 224 -13.53 -4.49 -10.71
N LEU A 225 -13.69 -5.35 -9.69
CA LEU A 225 -12.84 -6.53 -9.49
C LEU A 225 -12.97 -7.51 -10.67
N VAL A 226 -14.18 -7.76 -11.14
CA VAL A 226 -14.42 -8.64 -12.29
C VAL A 226 -13.85 -8.03 -13.57
N ALA A 227 -14.00 -6.72 -13.77
CA ALA A 227 -13.44 -6.03 -14.95
C ALA A 227 -11.90 -6.07 -14.94
N ALA A 228 -11.26 -5.90 -13.78
CA ALA A 228 -9.81 -5.84 -13.65
C ALA A 228 -9.15 -7.22 -13.68
N ARG A 229 -9.77 -8.26 -13.11
CA ARG A 229 -9.14 -9.56 -12.86
C ARG A 229 -9.86 -10.74 -13.50
N GLY A 230 -11.06 -10.53 -14.00
CA GLY A 230 -11.95 -11.57 -14.46
C GLY A 230 -12.68 -12.30 -13.33
N ILE A 231 -13.79 -12.94 -13.68
CA ILE A 231 -14.67 -13.60 -12.69
C ILE A 231 -13.99 -14.75 -11.94
N THR A 232 -13.11 -15.49 -12.59
CA THR A 232 -12.39 -16.62 -11.99
C THR A 232 -11.35 -16.23 -10.95
N ALA A 233 -10.90 -14.97 -10.95
CA ALA A 233 -9.95 -14.44 -9.98
C ALA A 233 -10.63 -13.65 -8.84
N LEU A 234 -11.97 -13.57 -8.83
CA LEU A 234 -12.73 -12.76 -7.89
C LEU A 234 -12.40 -13.09 -6.43
N ALA A 235 -12.39 -14.37 -6.05
CA ALA A 235 -12.11 -14.79 -4.68
C ALA A 235 -10.72 -14.33 -4.23
N SER A 236 -9.70 -14.49 -5.08
CA SER A 236 -8.33 -14.07 -4.75
C SER A 236 -8.18 -12.54 -4.70
N ALA A 237 -8.94 -11.80 -5.51
CA ALA A 237 -8.97 -10.34 -5.48
C ALA A 237 -9.64 -9.83 -4.19
N ILE A 238 -10.74 -10.45 -3.78
CA ILE A 238 -11.41 -10.15 -2.50
C ILE A 238 -10.45 -10.43 -1.32
N ASP A 239 -9.75 -11.56 -1.32
CA ASP A 239 -8.76 -11.90 -0.29
C ASP A 239 -7.63 -10.87 -0.22
N PHE A 240 -7.19 -10.39 -1.37
CA PHE A 240 -6.18 -9.31 -1.42
C PHE A 240 -6.71 -8.01 -0.80
N LEU A 241 -7.94 -7.58 -1.13
CA LEU A 241 -8.55 -6.38 -0.53
C LEU A 241 -8.72 -6.52 0.99
N LEU A 242 -9.16 -7.70 1.47
CA LEU A 242 -9.29 -7.95 2.91
C LEU A 242 -7.94 -7.89 3.63
N ALA A 243 -6.90 -8.49 3.06
CA ALA A 243 -5.53 -8.42 3.60
C ALA A 243 -5.02 -6.97 3.60
N GLY A 244 -5.28 -6.23 2.50
CA GLY A 244 -4.93 -4.82 2.37
C GLY A 244 -5.60 -3.94 3.40
N CYS A 245 -6.91 -4.05 3.59
CA CYS A 245 -7.65 -3.33 4.62
C CYS A 245 -7.13 -3.65 6.02
N SER A 246 -6.83 -4.93 6.29
CA SER A 246 -6.28 -5.35 7.59
C SER A 246 -4.90 -4.75 7.85
N ALA A 247 -4.00 -4.76 6.86
CA ALA A 247 -2.67 -4.15 6.96
C ALA A 247 -2.78 -2.63 7.19
N ASP A 248 -3.71 -1.99 6.49
CA ASP A 248 -3.95 -0.55 6.60
C ASP A 248 -4.52 -0.16 7.96
N LEU A 249 -5.44 -0.94 8.53
CA LEU A 249 -5.99 -0.73 9.88
C LEU A 249 -4.96 -0.98 10.99
N GLN A 250 -4.06 -1.94 10.82
CA GLN A 250 -3.00 -2.25 11.79
C GLN A 250 -1.86 -1.22 11.77
N SER A 251 -1.78 -0.39 10.75
CA SER A 251 -0.74 0.62 10.65
C SER A 251 -0.89 1.68 11.74
N PRO A 252 0.12 1.89 12.58
CA PRO A 252 0.09 2.89 13.64
C PRO A 252 0.30 4.29 13.04
N SER A 253 -0.70 4.84 12.39
CA SER A 253 -0.66 6.23 11.94
C SER A 253 -1.35 7.13 12.97
N PRO A 254 -0.61 7.88 13.78
CA PRO A 254 -1.19 8.78 14.80
C PRO A 254 -1.96 9.96 14.20
N SER A 255 -1.88 10.14 12.89
CA SER A 255 -2.49 11.25 12.15
C SER A 255 -3.69 10.83 11.30
N ARG A 256 -4.13 9.56 11.34
CA ARG A 256 -5.35 9.17 10.64
C ARG A 256 -6.55 9.90 11.24
N MET A 257 -7.27 10.60 10.39
CA MET A 257 -8.53 11.22 10.77
C MET A 257 -9.56 10.11 11.11
N PRO A 258 -10.40 10.31 12.15
CA PRO A 258 -11.44 9.34 12.50
C PRO A 258 -12.35 8.98 11.32
N GLU A 259 -12.54 9.90 10.38
CA GLU A 259 -13.34 9.72 9.16
C GLU A 259 -12.66 8.73 8.18
N GLU A 260 -11.34 8.76 8.06
CA GLU A 260 -10.59 7.79 7.23
C GLU A 260 -10.69 6.38 7.80
N LEU A 261 -10.52 6.24 9.12
CA LEU A 261 -10.69 4.95 9.79
C LEU A 261 -12.12 4.42 9.62
N ARG A 262 -13.12 5.29 9.79
CA ARG A 262 -14.52 4.92 9.57
C ARG A 262 -14.75 4.41 8.16
N ARG A 263 -14.18 5.09 7.15
CA ARG A 263 -14.29 4.69 5.76
C ARG A 263 -13.66 3.32 5.51
N ILE A 264 -12.40 3.11 5.92
CA ILE A 264 -11.72 1.80 5.77
C ILE A 264 -12.53 0.68 6.44
N MET A 265 -13.12 0.94 7.62
CA MET A 265 -13.98 -0.04 8.29
C MET A 265 -15.26 -0.34 7.51
N LEU A 266 -15.86 0.66 6.86
CA LEU A 266 -17.04 0.48 6.01
C LEU A 266 -16.70 -0.33 4.77
N ASP A 267 -15.57 -0.02 4.12
CA ASP A 267 -15.10 -0.73 2.95
C ASP A 267 -14.72 -2.18 3.30
N LEU A 268 -14.05 -2.39 4.42
CA LEU A 268 -13.78 -3.73 4.95
C LEU A 268 -15.07 -4.53 5.14
N GLN A 269 -16.12 -3.92 5.70
CA GLN A 269 -17.43 -4.57 5.85
C GLN A 269 -18.04 -4.93 4.48
N CYS A 270 -17.96 -4.03 3.50
CA CYS A 270 -18.44 -4.30 2.15
C CYS A 270 -17.72 -5.49 1.50
N VAL A 271 -16.40 -5.50 1.56
CA VAL A 271 -15.58 -6.59 1.01
C VAL A 271 -15.85 -7.92 1.74
N GLN A 272 -16.04 -7.89 3.07
CA GLN A 272 -16.43 -9.07 3.86
C GLN A 272 -17.80 -9.62 3.47
N VAL A 273 -18.76 -8.73 3.18
CA VAL A 273 -20.08 -9.13 2.68
C VAL A 273 -19.92 -9.84 1.33
N LEU A 274 -19.18 -9.27 0.39
CA LEU A 274 -18.88 -9.92 -0.90
C LEU A 274 -18.24 -11.29 -0.71
N ARG A 275 -17.27 -11.40 0.18
CA ARG A 275 -16.60 -12.68 0.49
C ARG A 275 -17.62 -13.70 1.01
N THR A 276 -18.45 -13.31 1.97
CA THR A 276 -19.44 -14.19 2.56
C THR A 276 -20.45 -14.67 1.52
N VAL A 277 -20.92 -13.80 0.62
CA VAL A 277 -21.85 -14.15 -0.46
C VAL A 277 -21.16 -15.15 -1.42
N CYS A 278 -19.95 -14.85 -1.86
CA CYS A 278 -19.21 -15.71 -2.77
C CYS A 278 -18.97 -17.11 -2.18
N ASP A 279 -18.56 -17.20 -0.92
CA ASP A 279 -18.31 -18.49 -0.23
C ASP A 279 -19.61 -19.30 -0.11
N LYS A 280 -20.73 -18.66 0.26
CA LYS A 280 -22.02 -19.35 0.39
C LYS A 280 -22.54 -19.86 -0.94
N LEU A 281 -22.43 -19.07 -2.00
CA LEU A 281 -22.87 -19.47 -3.33
C LEU A 281 -21.94 -20.56 -3.90
N SER A 282 -20.66 -20.49 -3.63
CA SER A 282 -19.72 -21.58 -3.99
C SER A 282 -20.05 -22.88 -3.24
N ALA A 283 -20.38 -22.79 -1.97
CA ALA A 283 -20.83 -23.95 -1.18
C ALA A 283 -22.16 -24.52 -1.70
N LEU A 284 -23.09 -23.64 -2.12
CA LEU A 284 -24.36 -24.06 -2.74
C LEU A 284 -24.11 -24.83 -4.04
N VAL A 285 -23.25 -24.31 -4.93
CA VAL A 285 -22.88 -25.01 -6.18
C VAL A 285 -22.26 -26.39 -5.88
N ALA A 286 -21.36 -26.47 -4.90
CA ALA A 286 -20.76 -27.73 -4.50
C ALA A 286 -21.79 -28.72 -3.91
N ARG A 287 -22.77 -28.22 -3.17
CA ARG A 287 -23.88 -29.04 -2.63
C ARG A 287 -24.76 -29.61 -3.76
N MET A 288 -25.11 -28.81 -4.77
CA MET A 288 -25.89 -29.29 -5.92
C MET A 288 -25.16 -30.48 -6.59
N ALA A 289 -23.85 -30.37 -6.77
CA ALA A 289 -23.05 -31.44 -7.35
C ALA A 289 -22.99 -32.71 -6.45
N THR A 290 -22.80 -32.54 -5.15
CA THR A 290 -22.54 -33.67 -4.25
C THR A 290 -23.82 -34.38 -3.78
N GLN A 291 -24.88 -33.65 -3.44
CA GLN A 291 -26.11 -34.23 -2.89
C GLN A 291 -27.13 -34.62 -3.97
N PHE A 292 -27.21 -33.82 -5.04
CA PHE A 292 -28.24 -34.01 -6.06
C PHE A 292 -27.69 -34.55 -7.38
N ALA A 293 -26.35 -34.64 -7.52
CA ALA A 293 -25.66 -34.96 -8.77
C ALA A 293 -26.11 -34.02 -9.92
N GLU A 294 -26.30 -32.74 -9.60
CA GLU A 294 -26.65 -31.65 -10.51
C GLU A 294 -25.44 -30.75 -10.74
N THR A 295 -25.19 -30.44 -12.01
CA THR A 295 -24.08 -29.55 -12.39
C THR A 295 -24.63 -28.16 -12.69
N CYS A 296 -24.35 -27.21 -11.80
CA CYS A 296 -24.68 -25.81 -12.05
C CYS A 296 -23.85 -25.26 -13.23
N ARG A 297 -24.49 -24.51 -14.12
CA ARG A 297 -23.84 -23.82 -15.24
C ARG A 297 -22.96 -22.68 -14.78
N PHE A 298 -23.23 -22.13 -13.61
CA PHE A 298 -22.48 -21.03 -13.01
C PHE A 298 -21.63 -21.53 -11.84
N GLY A 299 -20.39 -21.02 -11.76
CA GLY A 299 -19.62 -21.12 -10.52
C GLY A 299 -20.13 -20.14 -9.47
N GLY A 300 -19.67 -20.26 -8.22
CA GLY A 300 -20.10 -19.40 -7.11
C GLY A 300 -19.84 -17.93 -7.36
N GLU A 301 -18.72 -17.61 -8.02
CA GLU A 301 -18.36 -16.24 -8.37
C GLU A 301 -19.35 -15.62 -9.37
N ALA A 302 -19.71 -16.35 -10.43
CA ALA A 302 -20.69 -15.87 -11.42
C ALA A 302 -22.09 -15.75 -10.80
N MET A 303 -22.45 -16.69 -9.92
CA MET A 303 -23.71 -16.65 -9.17
C MET A 303 -23.76 -15.44 -8.22
N THR A 304 -22.62 -15.06 -7.64
CA THR A 304 -22.50 -13.83 -6.83
C THR A 304 -22.92 -12.59 -7.63
N GLY A 305 -22.45 -12.47 -8.88
CA GLY A 305 -22.87 -11.38 -9.76
C GLY A 305 -24.38 -11.32 -9.97
N LYS A 306 -25.02 -12.46 -10.23
CA LYS A 306 -26.47 -12.56 -10.40
C LYS A 306 -27.24 -12.19 -9.14
N VAL A 307 -26.78 -12.61 -7.98
CA VAL A 307 -27.39 -12.25 -6.69
C VAL A 307 -27.28 -10.75 -6.44
N LEU A 308 -26.13 -10.13 -6.75
CA LEU A 308 -25.95 -8.68 -6.62
C LEU A 308 -26.84 -7.91 -7.59
N GLU A 309 -27.07 -8.38 -8.81
CA GLU A 309 -28.03 -7.79 -9.75
C GLU A 309 -29.45 -7.74 -9.16
N PHE A 310 -29.87 -8.78 -8.43
CA PHE A 310 -31.19 -8.75 -7.76
C PHE A 310 -31.28 -7.68 -6.66
N THR A 311 -30.18 -7.43 -5.95
CA THR A 311 -30.18 -6.42 -4.89
C THR A 311 -30.29 -4.98 -5.42
N GLU A 312 -29.93 -4.75 -6.68
CA GLU A 312 -30.03 -3.44 -7.34
C GLU A 312 -31.39 -3.18 -8.01
N ARG A 313 -32.18 -4.23 -8.22
CA ARG A 313 -33.50 -4.10 -8.86
C ARG A 313 -34.53 -3.62 -7.86
N PRO A 314 -35.29 -2.58 -8.17
CA PRO A 314 -36.36 -2.10 -7.29
C PRO A 314 -37.51 -3.10 -7.18
N PHE A 315 -37.64 -4.03 -8.14
CA PHE A 315 -38.64 -5.08 -8.17
C PHE A 315 -38.05 -6.35 -8.79
N VAL A 316 -38.24 -7.47 -8.08
CA VAL A 316 -37.92 -8.82 -8.55
C VAL A 316 -39.17 -9.65 -8.46
N SER A 317 -39.55 -10.29 -9.54
CA SER A 317 -40.74 -11.16 -9.62
C SER A 317 -40.36 -12.63 -9.41
N SER A 318 -41.37 -13.46 -9.06
CA SER A 318 -41.20 -14.92 -9.01
C SER A 318 -40.71 -15.50 -10.33
N ARG A 319 -41.07 -14.87 -11.46
CA ARG A 319 -40.56 -15.25 -12.77
C ARG A 319 -39.08 -14.97 -12.95
N ASP A 320 -38.53 -13.91 -12.35
CA ASP A 320 -37.11 -13.62 -12.37
C ASP A 320 -36.33 -14.67 -11.60
N ILE A 321 -36.86 -15.09 -10.43
CA ILE A 321 -36.29 -16.19 -9.64
C ILE A 321 -36.35 -17.50 -10.43
N ALA A 322 -37.49 -17.82 -11.03
CA ALA A 322 -37.66 -18.99 -11.89
C ALA A 322 -36.64 -18.99 -13.04
N GLY A 323 -36.44 -17.84 -13.69
CA GLY A 323 -35.46 -17.65 -14.76
C GLY A 323 -34.08 -17.93 -14.27
N PHE A 324 -33.66 -17.42 -13.11
CA PHE A 324 -32.37 -17.65 -12.50
C PHE A 324 -32.15 -19.14 -12.15
N VAL A 325 -33.15 -19.83 -11.58
CA VAL A 325 -33.11 -21.27 -11.31
C VAL A 325 -32.92 -22.04 -12.63
N ALA A 326 -33.69 -21.72 -13.68
CA ALA A 326 -33.57 -22.35 -14.98
C ALA A 326 -32.20 -22.09 -15.64
N GLU A 327 -31.68 -20.87 -15.58
CA GLU A 327 -30.34 -20.49 -16.06
C GLU A 327 -29.23 -21.27 -15.34
N SER A 328 -29.44 -21.59 -14.04
CA SER A 328 -28.47 -22.37 -13.26
C SER A 328 -28.27 -23.79 -13.79
N GLY A 329 -29.22 -24.30 -14.59
CA GLY A 329 -29.17 -25.60 -15.23
C GLY A 329 -29.54 -26.77 -14.32
N ILE A 330 -30.12 -26.50 -13.16
CA ILE A 330 -30.58 -27.53 -12.21
C ILE A 330 -31.88 -28.13 -12.77
N ALA A 331 -31.89 -29.43 -13.06
CA ALA A 331 -33.01 -30.09 -13.70
C ALA A 331 -33.99 -30.75 -12.70
N LYS A 332 -33.48 -31.34 -11.61
CA LYS A 332 -34.31 -32.08 -10.65
C LYS A 332 -35.12 -31.15 -9.77
N LEU A 333 -36.39 -31.38 -9.65
CA LEU A 333 -37.33 -30.55 -8.88
C LEU A 333 -36.88 -30.40 -7.41
N LEU A 334 -36.53 -31.51 -6.73
CA LEU A 334 -36.02 -31.47 -5.37
C LEU A 334 -34.75 -30.63 -5.22
N ALA A 335 -33.84 -30.66 -6.22
CA ALA A 335 -32.64 -29.85 -6.22
C ALA A 335 -32.96 -28.35 -6.43
N GLN A 336 -33.98 -28.01 -7.26
CA GLN A 336 -34.46 -26.64 -7.43
C GLN A 336 -35.07 -26.11 -6.13
N MET A 337 -35.85 -26.93 -5.42
CA MET A 337 -36.42 -26.57 -4.13
C MET A 337 -35.34 -26.31 -3.08
N ASP A 338 -34.30 -27.18 -2.98
CA ASP A 338 -33.18 -26.98 -2.06
C ASP A 338 -32.37 -25.72 -2.43
N PHE A 339 -32.15 -25.52 -3.72
CA PHE A 339 -31.49 -24.32 -4.23
C PHE A 339 -32.21 -23.04 -3.83
N CYS A 340 -33.54 -22.97 -4.00
CA CYS A 340 -34.35 -21.80 -3.59
C CYS A 340 -34.28 -21.58 -2.07
N ARG A 341 -34.34 -22.66 -1.27
CA ARG A 341 -34.24 -22.59 0.20
C ARG A 341 -32.91 -22.00 0.64
N GLU A 342 -31.81 -22.46 0.07
CA GLU A 342 -30.48 -21.95 0.37
C GLU A 342 -30.27 -20.51 -0.13
N LEU A 343 -30.83 -20.18 -1.31
CA LEU A 343 -30.82 -18.82 -1.86
C LEU A 343 -31.50 -17.84 -0.93
N MET A 344 -32.68 -18.20 -0.38
CA MET A 344 -33.33 -17.41 0.67
C MET A 344 -32.45 -17.24 1.91
N GLY A 345 -31.74 -18.31 2.30
CA GLY A 345 -30.77 -18.27 3.38
C GLY A 345 -29.66 -17.25 3.12
N VAL A 346 -29.16 -17.16 1.87
CA VAL A 346 -28.23 -16.12 1.43
C VAL A 346 -28.88 -14.73 1.53
N PHE A 347 -30.06 -14.51 0.97
CA PHE A 347 -30.77 -13.20 1.00
C PHE A 347 -31.03 -12.70 2.42
N ARG A 348 -31.39 -13.59 3.36
CA ARG A 348 -31.54 -13.22 4.79
C ARG A 348 -30.27 -12.74 5.44
N GLN A 349 -29.11 -13.18 4.96
CA GLN A 349 -27.80 -12.84 5.51
C GLN A 349 -27.10 -11.70 4.77
N LEU A 350 -27.66 -11.25 3.63
CA LEU A 350 -27.14 -10.09 2.94
C LEU A 350 -27.28 -8.85 3.81
N SER A 351 -26.26 -8.00 3.76
CA SER A 351 -26.31 -6.70 4.44
C SER A 351 -27.44 -5.85 3.88
N PRO A 352 -28.24 -5.18 4.73
CA PRO A 352 -29.23 -4.20 4.26
C PRO A 352 -28.65 -3.12 3.33
N ARG A 353 -27.35 -2.83 3.44
CA ARG A 353 -26.66 -1.84 2.58
C ARG A 353 -26.57 -2.22 1.11
N LEU A 354 -26.80 -3.49 0.78
CA LEU A 354 -26.86 -3.94 -0.61
C LEU A 354 -28.18 -3.57 -1.30
N PHE A 355 -29.18 -3.17 -0.55
CA PHE A 355 -30.53 -2.87 -1.03
C PHE A 355 -30.83 -1.37 -0.90
N ALA A 356 -31.71 -0.86 -1.74
CA ALA A 356 -32.19 0.51 -1.61
C ALA A 356 -33.01 0.70 -0.31
N SER A 357 -33.71 -0.36 0.14
CA SER A 357 -34.45 -0.38 1.40
C SER A 357 -34.50 -1.79 2.00
N GLU A 358 -34.82 -1.89 3.29
CA GLU A 358 -35.07 -3.18 3.96
C GLU A 358 -36.33 -3.88 3.37
N ASP A 359 -37.29 -3.12 2.93
CA ASP A 359 -38.50 -3.66 2.28
C ASP A 359 -38.16 -4.35 0.96
N ASP A 360 -37.15 -3.88 0.22
CA ASP A 360 -36.71 -4.54 -1.01
C ASP A 360 -36.08 -5.89 -0.70
N ARG A 361 -35.29 -5.97 0.38
CA ARG A 361 -34.72 -7.24 0.85
C ARG A 361 -35.81 -8.24 1.24
N LEU A 362 -36.77 -7.80 2.01
CA LEU A 362 -37.90 -8.66 2.43
C LEU A 362 -38.72 -9.12 1.24
N ARG A 363 -39.03 -8.23 0.30
CA ARG A 363 -39.74 -8.60 -0.95
C ARG A 363 -38.98 -9.65 -1.76
N LEU A 364 -37.65 -9.55 -1.87
CA LEU A 364 -36.85 -10.55 -2.57
C LEU A 364 -36.96 -11.92 -1.90
N ILE A 365 -36.92 -11.96 -0.57
CA ILE A 365 -37.12 -13.20 0.21
C ILE A 365 -38.51 -13.78 -0.03
N ASP A 366 -39.56 -12.95 0.08
CA ASP A 366 -40.94 -13.36 -0.11
C ASP A 366 -41.18 -13.87 -1.55
N THR A 367 -40.67 -13.18 -2.56
CA THR A 367 -40.75 -13.62 -3.96
C THR A 367 -40.04 -14.96 -4.19
N THR A 368 -38.91 -15.18 -3.51
CA THR A 368 -38.23 -16.49 -3.61
C THR A 368 -39.01 -17.59 -2.90
N GLN A 369 -39.69 -17.26 -1.80
CA GLN A 369 -40.58 -18.18 -1.10
C GLN A 369 -41.81 -18.53 -1.98
N GLU A 370 -42.42 -17.55 -2.62
CA GLU A 370 -43.53 -17.79 -3.58
C GLU A 370 -43.14 -18.77 -4.69
N HIS A 371 -41.91 -18.61 -5.24
CA HIS A 371 -41.42 -19.53 -6.24
C HIS A 371 -41.18 -20.94 -5.67
N LEU A 372 -40.63 -21.06 -4.46
CA LEU A 372 -40.46 -22.33 -3.77
C LEU A 372 -41.79 -23.02 -3.52
N ASP A 373 -42.82 -22.27 -3.07
CA ASP A 373 -44.16 -22.82 -2.83
C ASP A 373 -44.79 -23.35 -4.12
N GLY A 374 -44.53 -22.68 -5.26
CA GLY A 374 -44.93 -23.18 -6.58
C GLY A 374 -44.25 -24.49 -6.96
N LEU A 375 -42.95 -24.66 -6.64
CA LEU A 375 -42.22 -25.91 -6.89
C LEU A 375 -42.75 -27.05 -6.00
N VAL A 376 -43.09 -26.76 -4.74
CA VAL A 376 -43.72 -27.75 -3.82
C VAL A 376 -45.09 -28.23 -4.36
N ALA A 377 -45.92 -27.30 -4.83
CA ALA A 377 -47.20 -27.67 -5.43
C ALA A 377 -47.05 -28.59 -6.65
N LEU A 378 -46.03 -28.34 -7.49
CA LEU A 378 -45.74 -29.20 -8.64
C LEU A 378 -45.26 -30.61 -8.21
N GLU A 379 -44.52 -30.73 -7.10
CA GLU A 379 -44.11 -32.04 -6.55
C GLU A 379 -45.33 -32.83 -6.06
N ASP A 380 -46.22 -32.16 -5.34
CA ASP A 380 -47.44 -32.81 -4.83
C ASP A 380 -48.30 -33.34 -5.98
N GLU A 381 -48.51 -32.56 -7.06
CA GLU A 381 -49.21 -33.00 -8.24
C GLU A 381 -48.59 -34.23 -8.91
N THR A 382 -47.24 -34.25 -9.04
CA THR A 382 -46.54 -35.38 -9.65
C THR A 382 -46.65 -36.66 -8.81
N VAL A 383 -46.61 -36.54 -7.48
CA VAL A 383 -46.79 -37.68 -6.56
C VAL A 383 -48.20 -38.20 -6.60
N GLU A 384 -49.26 -37.34 -6.73
CA GLU A 384 -50.62 -37.76 -6.88
C GLU A 384 -50.90 -38.48 -8.21
N ASP A 385 -50.34 -38.00 -9.30
CA ASP A 385 -50.44 -38.63 -10.63
C ASP A 385 -49.79 -40.02 -10.66
N ASP A 386 -48.62 -40.19 -10.03
CA ASP A 386 -47.94 -41.48 -9.93
C ASP A 386 -48.73 -42.47 -9.07
N ARG A 387 -49.44 -42.02 -8.03
CA ARG A 387 -50.33 -42.83 -7.20
C ARG A 387 -51.58 -43.29 -7.95
N ASN A 388 -52.14 -42.41 -8.78
CA ASN A 388 -53.37 -42.67 -9.53
C ASN A 388 -53.08 -43.45 -10.84
N GLY A 389 -51.89 -43.30 -11.45
CA GLY A 389 -51.48 -43.98 -12.68
C GLY A 389 -50.98 -45.42 -12.50
N GLY A 390 -50.53 -45.81 -11.27
CA GLY A 390 -49.99 -47.15 -10.95
C GLY A 390 -51.05 -48.24 -10.75
N GLY A 391 -52.33 -47.97 -11.00
CA GLY A 391 -53.46 -48.87 -10.77
C GLY A 391 -54.05 -49.57 -12.04
N SER A 392 -53.33 -49.62 -13.16
CA SER A 392 -53.83 -50.25 -14.42
C SER A 392 -53.14 -51.55 -14.72
#